data_b1cad5ee38c4f94e05490a840da33340
#
_entry.id   b1cad5ee38c4f94e05490a840da33340
#
_cell.length_a   1.000
_cell.length_b   1.000
_cell.length_c   1.000
_cell.angle_alpha   90.00
_cell.angle_beta   90.00
_cell.angle_gamma   90.00
#
_symmetry.space_group_name_H-M   'P 1'
#
loop_
_entity.id
_entity.type
_entity.pdbx_description
1 polymer ?
#
loop_
_entity_poly.entity_id
_entity_poly.type
_entity_poly.pdbx_seq_one_letter_code
_entity_poly.pdbx_strand_id
1 'polypeptide(L)'
;GNEIYRRCTALFPGRKSFTVYDPCCGGGYLLTVLGFCNHNIGRIMASDVSDRMVSVAAKNLALLTLQGLDGRERELTELIRQYGKSSHLEAVESLRRLRNRLVRNVESTVFTADCTQTLPLADAPDIIITDVPYGNLVSWESGEKDSLQAMYRQLAMAAHSGTVLAVIMDKRQRYKGDSWNRLERQVIGKRKFEIYRLAKTD
;
A
#
# COMPACT_ATOMS: atom_id res chain seq x y z
N GLY A 1 -6.20 -0.50 8.24
CA GLY A 1 -5.93 0.15 6.93
C GLY A 1 -7.07 1.04 6.46
N ASN A 2 -8.27 0.49 6.29
CA ASN A 2 -9.40 1.23 5.68
C ASN A 2 -9.79 2.49 6.45
N GLU A 3 -9.88 2.42 7.77
CA GLU A 3 -10.19 3.59 8.62
C GLU A 3 -9.10 4.68 8.49
N ILE A 4 -7.84 4.29 8.46
CA ILE A 4 -6.72 5.22 8.29
C ILE A 4 -6.81 5.92 6.92
N TYR A 5 -7.10 5.15 5.86
CA TYR A 5 -7.31 5.71 4.52
C TYR A 5 -8.45 6.74 4.49
N ARG A 6 -9.59 6.46 5.14
CA ARG A 6 -10.71 7.40 5.24
C ARG A 6 -10.33 8.69 5.95
N ARG A 7 -9.52 8.62 7.01
CA ARG A 7 -8.99 9.81 7.68
C ARG A 7 -8.08 10.62 6.78
N CYS A 8 -7.23 9.95 5.98
CA CYS A 8 -6.41 10.64 4.99
C CYS A 8 -7.27 11.36 3.93
N THR A 9 -8.28 10.70 3.37
CA THR A 9 -9.15 11.31 2.34
C THR A 9 -9.96 12.48 2.86
N ALA A 10 -10.35 12.50 4.13
CA ALA A 10 -11.06 13.60 4.77
C ALA A 10 -10.25 14.91 4.78
N LEU A 11 -8.93 14.85 4.62
CA LEU A 11 -8.04 16.01 4.53
C LEU A 11 -8.05 16.66 3.13
N PHE A 12 -8.81 16.13 2.16
CA PHE A 12 -8.89 16.62 0.79
C PHE A 12 -10.35 16.97 0.42
N PRO A 13 -10.90 18.09 0.93
CA PRO A 13 -12.28 18.45 0.67
C PRO A 13 -12.56 18.57 -0.84
N GLY A 14 -13.62 17.90 -1.30
CA GLY A 14 -14.07 17.95 -2.69
C GLY A 14 -13.30 17.04 -3.67
N ARG A 15 -12.20 16.42 -3.28
CA ARG A 15 -11.43 15.52 -4.17
C ARG A 15 -12.12 14.16 -4.31
N LYS A 16 -12.29 13.70 -5.55
CA LYS A 16 -13.05 12.49 -5.89
C LYS A 16 -12.19 11.29 -6.27
N SER A 17 -10.91 11.49 -6.55
CA SER A 17 -10.01 10.41 -6.97
C SER A 17 -8.62 10.62 -6.41
N PHE A 18 -7.98 9.53 -5.99
CA PHE A 18 -6.68 9.54 -5.32
C PHE A 18 -5.70 8.58 -5.97
N THR A 19 -4.44 9.00 -6.06
CA THR A 19 -3.29 8.13 -6.27
C THR A 19 -2.73 7.74 -4.92
N VAL A 20 -2.69 6.43 -4.64
CA VAL A 20 -2.24 5.85 -3.37
C VAL A 20 -0.92 5.11 -3.56
N TYR A 21 0.03 5.31 -2.67
CA TYR A 21 1.33 4.65 -2.71
C TYR A 21 1.65 3.95 -1.38
N ASP A 22 2.17 2.72 -1.47
CA ASP A 22 2.78 1.99 -0.36
C ASP A 22 4.23 1.64 -0.70
N PRO A 23 5.23 2.27 -0.04
CA PRO A 23 6.66 2.02 -0.27
C PRO A 23 7.20 0.72 0.35
N CYS A 24 6.42 0.06 1.21
CA CYS A 24 6.78 -1.19 1.87
C CYS A 24 5.63 -2.20 1.74
N CYS A 25 5.14 -2.40 0.52
CA CYS A 25 3.85 -3.03 0.26
C CYS A 25 3.81 -4.53 0.59
N GLY A 26 4.95 -5.19 0.80
CA GLY A 26 5.00 -6.63 0.93
C GLY A 26 4.27 -7.31 -0.23
N GLY A 27 3.37 -8.24 0.06
CA GLY A 27 2.52 -8.88 -0.94
C GLY A 27 1.35 -8.02 -1.45
N GLY A 28 1.28 -6.71 -1.14
CA GLY A 28 0.24 -5.80 -1.63
C GLY A 28 -1.14 -5.97 -0.97
N TYR A 29 -1.22 -6.70 0.13
CA TYR A 29 -2.51 -7.01 0.78
C TYR A 29 -3.27 -5.76 1.22
N LEU A 30 -2.59 -4.81 1.88
CA LEU A 30 -3.20 -3.56 2.34
C LEU A 30 -3.85 -2.82 1.17
N LEU A 31 -3.09 -2.60 0.09
CA LEU A 31 -3.55 -1.87 -1.09
C LEU A 31 -4.67 -2.60 -1.84
N THR A 32 -4.61 -3.92 -1.94
CA THR A 32 -5.66 -4.74 -2.56
C THR A 32 -6.99 -4.59 -1.80
N VAL A 33 -6.95 -4.68 -0.47
CA VAL A 33 -8.15 -4.46 0.37
C VAL A 33 -8.68 -3.04 0.22
N LEU A 34 -7.79 -2.03 0.23
CA LEU A 34 -8.19 -0.64 0.03
C LEU A 34 -8.85 -0.42 -1.33
N GLY A 35 -8.31 -1.01 -2.40
CA GLY A 35 -8.85 -0.90 -3.76
C GLY A 35 -10.27 -1.47 -3.89
N PHE A 36 -10.57 -2.61 -3.24
CA PHE A 36 -11.93 -3.17 -3.19
C PHE A 36 -12.90 -2.40 -2.29
N CYS A 37 -12.40 -1.76 -1.24
CA CYS A 37 -13.25 -1.08 -0.26
C CYS A 37 -13.51 0.39 -0.58
N ASN A 38 -12.72 1.03 -1.46
CA ASN A 38 -12.79 2.47 -1.68
C ASN A 38 -12.83 2.82 -3.17
N HIS A 39 -14.00 3.26 -3.62
CA HIS A 39 -14.23 3.58 -5.04
C HIS A 39 -13.56 4.89 -5.49
N ASN A 40 -12.97 5.65 -4.59
CA ASN A 40 -12.23 6.88 -4.87
C ASN A 40 -10.72 6.67 -5.08
N ILE A 41 -10.23 5.43 -5.08
CA ILE A 41 -8.84 5.14 -5.46
C ILE A 41 -8.77 5.00 -6.98
N GLY A 42 -8.15 5.98 -7.66
CA GLY A 42 -7.96 5.99 -9.11
C GLY A 42 -6.76 5.19 -9.58
N ARG A 43 -5.67 5.27 -8.82
CA ARG A 43 -4.40 4.63 -9.14
C ARG A 43 -3.72 4.15 -7.87
N ILE A 44 -3.04 3.02 -7.97
CA ILE A 44 -2.20 2.44 -6.92
C ILE A 44 -0.77 2.34 -7.42
N MET A 45 0.17 2.80 -6.59
CA MET A 45 1.60 2.53 -6.73
C MET A 45 2.05 1.70 -5.54
N ALA A 46 2.91 0.73 -5.76
CA ALA A 46 3.39 -0.17 -4.73
C ALA A 46 4.86 -0.51 -4.98
N SER A 47 5.67 -0.49 -3.94
CA SER A 47 7.03 -1.00 -4.01
C SER A 47 7.42 -1.79 -2.77
N ASP A 48 8.39 -2.65 -2.95
CA ASP A 48 9.04 -3.39 -1.88
C ASP A 48 10.50 -3.64 -2.28
N VAL A 49 11.38 -3.84 -1.32
CA VAL A 49 12.79 -4.16 -1.59
C VAL A 49 12.96 -5.57 -2.14
N SER A 50 12.02 -6.47 -1.85
CA SER A 50 12.03 -7.87 -2.26
C SER A 50 11.29 -8.09 -3.58
N ASP A 51 12.02 -8.49 -4.64
CA ASP A 51 11.45 -8.90 -5.94
C ASP A 51 10.37 -9.99 -5.80
N ARG A 52 10.55 -10.89 -4.85
CA ARG A 52 9.56 -11.92 -4.54
C ARG A 52 8.25 -11.29 -4.05
N MET A 53 8.31 -10.31 -3.15
CA MET A 53 7.12 -9.62 -2.65
C MET A 53 6.47 -8.79 -3.73
N VAL A 54 7.25 -8.10 -4.54
CA VAL A 54 6.79 -7.34 -5.73
C VAL A 54 6.01 -8.26 -6.68
N SER A 55 6.51 -9.45 -6.96
CA SER A 55 5.81 -10.44 -7.80
C SER A 55 4.47 -10.88 -7.20
N VAL A 56 4.41 -11.05 -5.87
CA VAL A 56 3.15 -11.39 -5.16
C VAL A 56 2.19 -10.20 -5.18
N ALA A 57 2.70 -9.01 -4.91
CA ALA A 57 1.90 -7.79 -4.92
C ALA A 57 1.28 -7.52 -6.30
N ALA A 58 2.04 -7.71 -7.37
CA ALA A 58 1.55 -7.56 -8.74
C ALA A 58 0.36 -8.49 -9.01
N LYS A 59 0.44 -9.76 -8.59
CA LYS A 59 -0.67 -10.72 -8.72
C LYS A 59 -1.90 -10.33 -7.91
N ASN A 60 -1.70 -9.86 -6.68
CA ASN A 60 -2.80 -9.45 -5.82
C ASN A 60 -3.47 -8.16 -6.32
N LEU A 61 -2.70 -7.17 -6.74
CA LEU A 61 -3.22 -5.91 -7.28
C LEU A 61 -3.89 -6.08 -8.65
N ALA A 62 -3.46 -7.07 -9.46
CA ALA A 62 -4.15 -7.42 -10.70
C ALA A 62 -5.63 -7.79 -10.47
N LEU A 63 -6.00 -8.32 -9.30
CA LEU A 63 -7.39 -8.63 -8.93
C LEU A 63 -8.30 -7.39 -8.88
N LEU A 64 -7.73 -6.19 -8.87
CA LEU A 64 -8.47 -4.93 -8.94
C LEU A 64 -8.88 -4.55 -10.38
N THR A 65 -8.76 -5.47 -11.33
CA THR A 65 -9.20 -5.33 -12.72
C THR A 65 -10.01 -6.55 -13.15
N LEU A 66 -10.95 -6.35 -14.08
CA LEU A 66 -11.70 -7.48 -14.67
C LEU A 66 -10.75 -8.47 -15.35
N GLN A 67 -9.77 -7.97 -16.11
CA GLN A 67 -8.77 -8.80 -16.79
C GLN A 67 -7.98 -9.67 -15.80
N GLY A 68 -7.56 -9.11 -14.67
CA GLY A 68 -6.84 -9.86 -13.64
C GLY A 68 -7.71 -10.91 -12.95
N LEU A 69 -8.99 -10.59 -12.69
CA LEU A 69 -9.94 -11.56 -12.16
C LEU A 69 -10.18 -12.72 -13.15
N ASP A 70 -10.32 -12.42 -14.45
CA ASP A 70 -10.47 -13.44 -15.51
C ASP A 70 -9.22 -14.32 -15.62
N GLY A 71 -8.03 -13.73 -15.51
CA GLY A 71 -6.76 -14.45 -15.50
C GLY A 71 -6.70 -15.44 -14.32
N ARG A 72 -7.04 -14.95 -13.13
CA ARG A 72 -7.05 -15.77 -11.91
C ARG A 72 -8.08 -16.89 -11.95
N GLU A 73 -9.26 -16.64 -12.52
CA GLU A 73 -10.29 -17.66 -12.69
C GLU A 73 -9.83 -18.80 -13.61
N ARG A 74 -9.14 -18.47 -14.70
CA ARG A 74 -8.53 -19.48 -15.62
C ARG A 74 -7.48 -20.31 -14.92
N GLU A 75 -6.58 -19.70 -14.15
CA GLU A 75 -5.57 -20.41 -13.36
C GLU A 75 -6.21 -21.39 -12.37
N LEU A 76 -7.20 -20.94 -11.62
CA LEU A 76 -7.90 -21.78 -10.64
C LEU A 76 -8.65 -22.94 -11.31
N THR A 77 -9.28 -22.70 -12.47
CA THR A 77 -9.97 -23.73 -13.25
C THR A 77 -8.99 -24.82 -13.72
N GLU A 78 -7.80 -24.43 -14.16
CA GLU A 78 -6.76 -25.39 -14.55
C GLU A 78 -6.25 -26.19 -13.34
N LEU A 79 -6.06 -25.55 -12.19
CA LEU A 79 -5.68 -26.23 -10.94
C LEU A 79 -6.74 -27.22 -10.46
N ILE A 80 -8.03 -26.90 -10.63
CA ILE A 80 -9.14 -27.81 -10.34
C ILE A 80 -9.06 -29.03 -11.26
N ARG A 81 -8.83 -28.79 -12.55
CA ARG A 81 -8.71 -29.88 -13.54
C ARG A 81 -7.55 -30.83 -13.24
N GLN A 82 -6.40 -30.27 -12.81
CA GLN A 82 -5.20 -31.06 -12.52
C GLN A 82 -5.25 -31.80 -11.18
N TYR A 83 -5.78 -31.17 -10.14
CA TYR A 83 -5.64 -31.65 -8.77
C TYR A 83 -6.97 -31.94 -8.05
N GLY A 84 -8.10 -31.44 -8.52
CA GLY A 84 -9.43 -31.71 -7.95
C GLY A 84 -9.63 -31.31 -6.50
N LYS A 85 -8.79 -30.41 -5.94
CA LYS A 85 -8.83 -30.03 -4.53
C LYS A 85 -10.01 -29.10 -4.24
N SER A 86 -10.75 -29.36 -3.13
CA SER A 86 -11.86 -28.51 -2.66
C SER A 86 -11.45 -27.06 -2.41
N SER A 87 -10.22 -26.82 -1.95
CA SER A 87 -9.67 -25.47 -1.73
C SER A 87 -9.65 -24.61 -3.00
N HIS A 88 -9.49 -25.22 -4.19
CA HIS A 88 -9.54 -24.47 -5.45
C HIS A 88 -10.98 -24.08 -5.82
N LEU A 89 -11.97 -24.92 -5.49
CA LEU A 89 -13.39 -24.58 -5.67
C LEU A 89 -13.81 -23.42 -4.76
N GLU A 90 -13.40 -23.43 -3.49
CA GLU A 90 -13.61 -22.35 -2.54
C GLU A 90 -12.94 -21.03 -3.01
N ALA A 91 -11.76 -21.13 -3.61
CA ALA A 91 -11.03 -19.98 -4.18
C ALA A 91 -11.80 -19.37 -5.37
N VAL A 92 -12.39 -20.18 -6.25
CA VAL A 92 -13.25 -19.70 -7.36
C VAL A 92 -14.48 -18.97 -6.82
N GLU A 93 -15.12 -19.51 -5.78
CA GLU A 93 -16.29 -18.85 -5.18
C GLU A 93 -15.89 -17.52 -4.53
N SER A 94 -14.76 -17.47 -3.85
CA SER A 94 -14.21 -16.23 -3.30
C SER A 94 -13.89 -15.20 -4.39
N LEU A 95 -13.35 -15.65 -5.52
CA LEU A 95 -13.07 -14.80 -6.67
C LEU A 95 -14.34 -14.20 -7.26
N ARG A 96 -15.43 -14.98 -7.36
CA ARG A 96 -16.74 -14.47 -7.80
C ARG A 96 -17.30 -13.39 -6.88
N ARG A 97 -17.12 -13.54 -5.55
CA ARG A 97 -17.49 -12.51 -4.59
C ARG A 97 -16.69 -11.23 -4.77
N LEU A 98 -15.38 -11.33 -5.05
CA LEU A 98 -14.53 -10.18 -5.36
C LEU A 98 -14.98 -9.50 -6.65
N ARG A 99 -15.31 -10.27 -7.71
CA ARG A 99 -15.83 -9.74 -8.97
C ARG A 99 -17.08 -8.89 -8.78
N ASN A 100 -18.01 -9.35 -7.94
CA ASN A 100 -19.24 -8.60 -7.63
C ASN A 100 -19.00 -7.31 -6.84
N ARG A 101 -17.84 -7.19 -6.18
CA ARG A 101 -17.43 -5.98 -5.47
C ARG A 101 -16.62 -5.00 -6.33
N LEU A 102 -16.11 -5.44 -7.45
CA LEU A 102 -15.31 -4.60 -8.34
C LEU A 102 -16.23 -3.67 -9.14
N VAL A 103 -16.35 -2.43 -8.69
CA VAL A 103 -17.17 -1.40 -9.37
C VAL A 103 -16.47 -0.83 -10.59
N ARG A 104 -15.13 -0.80 -10.58
CA ARG A 104 -14.29 -0.28 -11.67
C ARG A 104 -12.90 -0.87 -11.61
N ASN A 105 -12.19 -0.88 -12.72
CA ASN A 105 -10.78 -1.21 -12.75
C ASN A 105 -9.98 -0.13 -12.01
N VAL A 106 -8.99 -0.55 -11.22
CA VAL A 106 -8.00 0.33 -10.58
C VAL A 106 -6.65 0.06 -11.23
N GLU A 107 -6.06 1.09 -11.83
CA GLU A 107 -4.72 1.00 -12.39
C GLU A 107 -3.70 0.80 -11.27
N SER A 108 -2.78 -0.14 -11.44
CA SER A 108 -1.71 -0.38 -10.46
C SER A 108 -0.34 -0.51 -11.13
N THR A 109 0.67 0.08 -10.49
CA THR A 109 2.08 -0.06 -10.85
C THR A 109 2.84 -0.64 -9.67
N VAL A 110 3.56 -1.73 -9.88
CA VAL A 110 4.34 -2.42 -8.83
C VAL A 110 5.78 -2.53 -9.30
N PHE A 111 6.73 -2.17 -8.45
CA PHE A 111 8.15 -2.16 -8.79
C PHE A 111 9.04 -2.43 -7.57
N THR A 112 10.27 -2.90 -7.81
CA THR A 112 11.26 -3.10 -6.75
C THR A 112 11.93 -1.77 -6.42
N ALA A 113 11.92 -1.39 -5.14
CA ALA A 113 12.66 -0.22 -4.64
C ALA A 113 12.91 -0.34 -3.13
N ASP A 114 14.06 0.18 -2.70
CA ASP A 114 14.35 0.42 -1.30
C ASP A 114 13.81 1.79 -0.91
N CYS A 115 12.84 1.83 -0.02
CA CYS A 115 12.21 3.08 0.43
C CYS A 115 13.13 4.02 1.22
N THR A 116 14.34 3.56 1.57
CA THR A 116 15.39 4.38 2.19
C THR A 116 16.27 5.09 1.15
N GLN A 117 16.10 4.78 -0.13
CA GLN A 117 16.81 5.35 -1.27
C GLN A 117 15.88 6.18 -2.14
N THR A 118 16.44 6.83 -3.16
CA THR A 118 15.64 7.61 -4.13
C THR A 118 14.59 6.75 -4.81
N LEU A 119 13.34 7.18 -4.72
CA LEU A 119 12.19 6.45 -5.26
C LEU A 119 11.95 6.81 -6.73
N PRO A 120 11.82 5.83 -7.65
CA PRO A 120 11.63 6.07 -9.07
C PRO A 120 10.15 6.33 -9.41
N LEU A 121 9.51 7.29 -8.74
CA LEU A 121 8.13 7.66 -8.99
C LEU A 121 8.04 8.65 -10.16
N ALA A 122 7.21 8.32 -11.17
CA ALA A 122 6.93 9.24 -12.27
C ALA A 122 6.03 10.41 -11.84
N ASP A 123 5.09 10.13 -10.92
CA ASP A 123 4.14 11.10 -10.39
C ASP A 123 4.12 11.03 -8.87
N ALA A 124 3.96 12.19 -8.22
CA ALA A 124 3.83 12.24 -6.76
C ALA A 124 2.44 11.74 -6.32
N PRO A 125 2.36 10.88 -5.29
CA PRO A 125 1.10 10.37 -4.77
C PRO A 125 0.33 11.41 -3.96
N ASP A 126 -0.99 11.27 -3.92
CA ASP A 126 -1.84 12.06 -3.03
C ASP A 126 -1.78 11.55 -1.59
N ILE A 127 -1.83 10.22 -1.45
CA ILE A 127 -1.80 9.54 -0.17
C ILE A 127 -0.73 8.47 -0.21
N ILE A 128 0.20 8.55 0.75
CA ILE A 128 1.13 7.47 1.05
C ILE A 128 0.60 6.77 2.30
N ILE A 129 0.39 5.46 2.22
CA ILE A 129 -0.06 4.65 3.35
C ILE A 129 0.77 3.38 3.44
N THR A 130 1.48 3.20 4.55
CA THR A 130 2.41 2.09 4.70
C THR A 130 2.38 1.49 6.10
N ASP A 131 2.58 0.19 6.15
CA ASP A 131 2.79 -0.59 7.37
C ASP A 131 4.27 -0.99 7.43
N VAL A 132 5.06 -0.18 8.14
CA VAL A 132 6.51 -0.38 8.16
C VAL A 132 6.91 -1.66 8.91
N PRO A 133 8.01 -2.32 8.49
CA PRO A 133 8.54 -3.49 9.16
C PRO A 133 8.82 -3.23 10.65
N TYR A 134 8.53 -4.21 11.51
CA TYR A 134 8.73 -4.10 12.96
C TYR A 134 9.21 -5.42 13.57
N GLY A 135 9.94 -5.31 14.68
CA GLY A 135 10.43 -6.44 15.47
C GLY A 135 11.68 -7.12 14.89
N ASN A 136 12.15 -8.15 15.59
CA ASN A 136 13.38 -8.88 15.27
C ASN A 136 13.27 -9.81 14.05
N LEU A 137 12.06 -9.96 13.47
CA LEU A 137 11.78 -10.89 12.38
C LEU A 137 11.91 -10.24 10.98
N VAL A 138 11.89 -8.90 10.92
CA VAL A 138 12.08 -8.15 9.68
C VAL A 138 13.11 -7.07 9.95
N SER A 139 14.36 -7.33 9.57
CA SER A 139 15.40 -6.32 9.57
C SER A 139 15.24 -5.45 8.33
N TRP A 140 15.50 -4.15 8.46
CA TRP A 140 15.72 -3.30 7.31
C TRP A 140 16.98 -3.79 6.59
N GLU A 141 16.89 -4.18 5.33
CA GLU A 141 18.03 -4.74 4.58
C GLU A 141 19.17 -3.74 4.40
N SER A 142 18.88 -2.45 4.49
CA SER A 142 19.84 -1.36 4.33
C SER A 142 20.90 -1.25 5.43
N GLY A 143 20.77 -1.99 6.54
CA GLY A 143 21.72 -1.93 7.67
C GLY A 143 21.88 -0.55 8.33
N GLU A 144 21.15 0.47 7.88
CA GLU A 144 21.20 1.81 8.46
C GLU A 144 20.54 1.83 9.84
N LYS A 145 21.25 2.39 10.81
CA LYS A 145 20.75 2.56 12.20
C LYS A 145 19.47 3.40 12.30
N ASP A 146 19.08 4.08 11.22
CA ASP A 146 17.94 5.00 11.19
C ASP A 146 17.14 4.92 9.88
N SER A 147 16.89 3.70 9.40
CA SER A 147 16.13 3.42 8.16
C SER A 147 14.76 4.09 8.13
N LEU A 148 14.11 4.23 9.29
CA LEU A 148 12.83 4.92 9.40
C LEU A 148 12.97 6.41 8.99
N GLN A 149 14.01 7.11 9.47
CA GLN A 149 14.22 8.51 9.13
C GLN A 149 14.63 8.67 7.65
N ALA A 150 15.43 7.73 7.13
CA ALA A 150 15.77 7.71 5.70
C ALA A 150 14.53 7.56 4.83
N MET A 151 13.62 6.62 5.16
CA MET A 151 12.32 6.48 4.49
C MET A 151 11.52 7.79 4.49
N TYR A 152 11.36 8.44 5.64
CA TYR A 152 10.61 9.70 5.71
C TYR A 152 11.22 10.80 4.83
N ARG A 153 12.57 10.89 4.76
CA ARG A 153 13.26 11.85 3.86
C ARG A 153 12.97 11.54 2.40
N GLN A 154 13.09 10.28 1.98
CA GLN A 154 12.84 9.89 0.59
C GLN A 154 11.38 10.10 0.19
N LEU A 155 10.45 9.80 1.09
CA LEU A 155 9.03 10.07 0.86
C LEU A 155 8.73 11.57 0.75
N ALA A 156 9.43 12.42 1.49
CA ALA A 156 9.27 13.87 1.36
C ALA A 156 9.77 14.38 -0.01
N MET A 157 10.85 13.81 -0.53
CA MET A 157 11.37 14.16 -1.87
C MET A 157 10.44 13.67 -3.00
N ALA A 158 9.72 12.56 -2.80
CA ALA A 158 8.80 11.99 -3.77
C ALA A 158 7.36 12.57 -3.68
N ALA A 159 7.08 13.41 -2.68
CA ALA A 159 5.77 13.96 -2.40
C ALA A 159 5.57 15.35 -3.06
N HIS A 160 4.31 15.75 -3.25
CA HIS A 160 3.93 17.13 -3.56
C HIS A 160 3.37 17.84 -2.31
N SER A 161 3.22 19.15 -2.34
CA SER A 161 2.81 19.98 -1.20
C SER A 161 1.47 19.60 -0.54
N GLY A 162 0.62 18.84 -1.24
CA GLY A 162 -0.67 18.35 -0.74
C GLY A 162 -0.63 16.91 -0.23
N THR A 163 0.48 16.17 -0.42
CA THR A 163 0.58 14.76 -0.06
C THR A 163 0.34 14.54 1.43
N VAL A 164 -0.47 13.52 1.73
CA VAL A 164 -0.71 13.02 3.09
C VAL A 164 0.00 11.68 3.26
N LEU A 165 0.76 11.53 4.34
CA LEU A 165 1.48 10.31 4.70
C LEU A 165 0.85 9.68 5.94
N ALA A 166 0.43 8.42 5.85
CA ALA A 166 0.00 7.61 6.99
C ALA A 166 0.97 6.46 7.20
N VAL A 167 1.57 6.38 8.37
CA VAL A 167 2.51 5.31 8.73
C VAL A 167 1.97 4.52 9.91
N ILE A 168 1.89 3.20 9.72
CA ILE A 168 1.55 2.24 10.77
C ILE A 168 2.87 1.62 11.25
N MET A 169 3.15 1.68 12.55
CA MET A 169 4.45 1.30 13.10
C MET A 169 4.35 0.80 14.55
N ASP A 170 5.45 0.27 15.11
CA ASP A 170 5.53 -0.01 16.56
C ASP A 170 5.42 1.30 17.36
N LYS A 171 4.73 1.26 18.51
CA LYS A 171 4.49 2.45 19.34
C LYS A 171 5.77 3.17 19.81
N ARG A 172 6.92 2.47 19.84
CA ARG A 172 8.22 2.99 20.26
C ARG A 172 8.97 3.71 19.13
N GLN A 173 8.69 3.36 17.87
CA GLN A 173 9.30 4.03 16.71
C GLN A 173 8.84 5.49 16.67
N ARG A 174 9.72 6.38 16.24
CA ARG A 174 9.42 7.83 16.18
C ARG A 174 10.09 8.45 14.96
N TYR A 175 9.34 9.28 14.24
CA TYR A 175 9.90 10.23 13.30
C TYR A 175 10.46 11.45 14.07
N LYS A 176 11.67 11.91 13.68
CA LYS A 176 12.39 12.99 14.35
C LYS A 176 12.71 14.18 13.44
N GLY A 177 12.31 14.11 12.16
CA GLY A 177 12.56 15.17 11.19
C GLY A 177 11.48 16.26 11.21
N ASP A 178 11.66 17.25 10.36
CA ASP A 178 10.81 18.44 10.16
C ASP A 178 10.09 18.48 8.81
N SER A 179 10.41 17.57 7.87
CA SER A 179 9.78 17.52 6.55
C SER A 179 8.29 17.17 6.59
N TRP A 180 7.79 16.61 7.69
CA TRP A 180 6.40 16.18 7.83
C TRP A 180 5.77 16.73 9.11
N ASN A 181 4.69 17.48 8.95
CA ASN A 181 3.88 17.98 10.06
C ASN A 181 2.87 16.92 10.49
N ARG A 182 2.97 16.42 11.72
CA ARG A 182 2.04 15.42 12.24
C ARG A 182 0.68 16.04 12.53
N LEU A 183 -0.37 15.50 11.92
CA LEU A 183 -1.76 15.90 12.10
C LEU A 183 -2.48 15.01 13.13
N GLU A 184 -2.17 13.72 13.14
CA GLU A 184 -2.87 12.75 14.00
C GLU A 184 -1.91 11.66 14.50
N ARG A 185 -2.21 11.13 15.68
CA ARG A 185 -1.56 9.95 16.25
C ARG A 185 -2.56 9.16 17.07
N GLN A 186 -2.61 7.85 16.83
CA GLN A 186 -3.41 6.92 17.63
C GLN A 186 -2.61 5.66 17.97
N VAL A 187 -2.65 5.25 19.23
CA VAL A 187 -2.02 4.01 19.72
C VAL A 187 -3.07 2.93 19.87
N ILE A 188 -2.77 1.73 19.36
CA ILE A 188 -3.63 0.55 19.43
C ILE A 188 -2.77 -0.64 19.85
N GLY A 189 -2.79 -0.98 21.12
CA GLY A 189 -1.98 -2.04 21.71
C GLY A 189 -0.47 -1.77 21.63
N LYS A 190 0.25 -2.61 20.89
CA LYS A 190 1.70 -2.48 20.67
C LYS A 190 2.05 -1.60 19.46
N ARG A 191 1.04 -1.21 18.70
CA ARG A 191 1.18 -0.45 17.46
C ARG A 191 0.60 0.95 17.59
N LYS A 192 0.95 1.80 16.66
CA LYS A 192 0.33 3.10 16.43
C LYS A 192 0.25 3.36 14.94
N PHE A 193 -0.64 4.28 14.56
CA PHE A 193 -0.50 4.99 13.30
C PHE A 193 -0.34 6.49 13.55
N GLU A 194 0.34 7.12 12.64
CA GLU A 194 0.49 8.58 12.61
C GLU A 194 0.17 9.08 11.19
N ILE A 195 -0.56 10.19 11.11
CA ILE A 195 -0.90 10.87 9.84
C ILE A 195 -0.18 12.20 9.81
N TYR A 196 0.43 12.48 8.67
CA TYR A 196 1.24 13.66 8.43
C TYR A 196 0.82 14.36 7.14
N ARG A 197 1.16 15.63 7.04
CA ARG A 197 1.17 16.38 5.79
C ARG A 197 2.58 16.89 5.55
N LEU A 198 3.01 16.91 4.29
CA LEU A 198 4.31 17.49 3.92
C LEU A 198 4.38 18.91 4.43
N ALA A 199 5.47 19.25 5.11
CA ALA A 199 5.72 20.64 5.54
C ALA A 199 5.88 21.52 4.31
N LYS A 200 5.31 22.72 4.36
CA LYS A 200 5.58 23.71 3.32
C LYS A 200 7.04 24.11 3.43
N THR A 201 7.77 24.01 2.33
CA THR A 201 9.07 24.67 2.19
C THR A 201 8.75 26.15 1.89
N ASP A 202 9.11 27.05 2.79
CA ASP A 202 9.08 28.49 2.56
C ASP A 202 10.04 28.88 1.43
#